data_1b120bdbbe6cda4074843129c0419fdb
#
_entry.id   1b120bdbbe6cda4074843129c0419fdb
#
_cell.length_a   1.000
_cell.length_b   1.000
_cell.length_c   1.000
_cell.angle_alpha   90.00
_cell.angle_beta   90.00
_cell.angle_gamma   90.00
#
_symmetry.space_group_name_H-M   'P 1'
#
loop_
_entity.id
_entity.type
_entity.pdbx_description
1 polymer ?
#
loop_
_entity_poly.entity_id
_entity_poly.type
_entity_poly.pdbx_seq_one_letter_code
_entity_poly.pdbx_strand_id
1 'polypeptide(L)'
;MSATASFEALTPTSFLLRSGKVYADRCAVIDGGSRFSYSEFLDRCLRLGGALRNMGVAAGGRIAVLAPNTHVLLEAHYGIPFAGAALVALNVRLTAGDLAFIVAHSGSRVLIYDYEFEGVARDIAAQVGSELRLVRAGRPDDPYEHLLNSSAPWHRAVTDERGLISINYTSGTTGKPKGVMYHHRGAYLQALAMAMETRLDCNSTFLWTLPMFHCNGWCFPWGVTAAGATHLCLRKFDAGTAWQHLRESNVTHFNGAPTVLVMLAWHPRAAKLGRTVRVATGGAPPTPAILQRMAELGMDVTHLYGLTETFGPAVICEWRGEWNELALAEQAQIKARQGVGNVISCELRVVDPHGRDVPADGRTLGEIALRGNNVMLGYYQDEIATRKAIPDGWFRTGDLGVMHPDRYIELRDRAKDIIISGGENIASIEIERALCAHPAVMEAAVVAGPDPKWGEVPVAFVTLKAGAAATEDELIACARERLAHFKAPKRVVFGELPKNATGKIQKFVLRDRAKALMRSQ
;
A
#
# COMPACT_ATOMS: atom_id res chain seq x y z
N MET A 1 -25.31 29.22 13.57
CA MET A 1 -25.12 27.92 14.24
C MET A 1 -25.01 28.17 15.73
N SER A 2 -25.72 27.39 16.54
CA SER A 2 -25.76 27.55 17.99
C SER A 2 -24.34 27.50 18.59
N ALA A 3 -23.98 28.49 19.40
CA ALA A 3 -22.68 28.60 20.08
C ALA A 3 -22.43 27.49 21.15
N THR A 4 -23.30 26.48 21.21
CA THR A 4 -23.30 25.42 22.25
C THR A 4 -22.85 24.05 21.76
N ALA A 5 -22.62 23.86 20.46
CA ALA A 5 -22.13 22.58 19.96
C ALA A 5 -20.61 22.46 20.16
N SER A 6 -20.16 21.41 20.87
CA SER A 6 -18.76 21.12 21.08
C SER A 6 -18.32 20.02 20.10
N PHE A 7 -17.54 20.37 19.08
CA PHE A 7 -16.89 19.42 18.18
C PHE A 7 -15.56 19.98 17.69
N GLU A 8 -14.66 19.09 17.34
CA GLU A 8 -13.37 19.42 16.73
C GLU A 8 -13.27 18.77 15.35
N ALA A 9 -12.47 19.37 14.47
CA ALA A 9 -12.18 18.81 13.14
C ALA A 9 -11.50 17.45 13.27
N LEU A 10 -11.94 16.46 12.50
CA LEU A 10 -11.34 15.14 12.45
C LEU A 10 -9.97 15.22 11.78
N THR A 11 -8.92 15.05 12.57
CA THR A 11 -7.54 15.07 12.09
C THR A 11 -6.69 14.04 12.82
N PRO A 12 -5.83 13.26 12.11
CA PRO A 12 -4.96 12.27 12.77
C PRO A 12 -3.96 12.89 13.74
N THR A 13 -3.68 14.20 13.63
CA THR A 13 -2.78 14.89 14.55
C THR A 13 -3.28 14.86 15.99
N SER A 14 -4.60 14.81 16.19
CA SER A 14 -5.22 14.68 17.52
C SER A 14 -4.86 13.36 18.21
N PHE A 15 -4.58 12.30 17.46
CA PHE A 15 -4.14 11.02 18.03
C PHE A 15 -2.82 11.15 18.79
N LEU A 16 -1.84 11.84 18.21
CA LEU A 16 -0.56 12.04 18.88
C LEU A 16 -0.67 13.00 20.06
N LEU A 17 -1.48 14.08 19.94
CA LEU A 17 -1.76 14.99 21.05
C LEU A 17 -2.39 14.27 22.25
N ARG A 18 -3.28 13.29 21.98
CA ARG A 18 -3.83 12.41 23.02
C ARG A 18 -2.81 11.42 23.56
N SER A 19 -2.17 10.66 22.67
CA SER A 19 -1.30 9.55 23.07
C SER A 19 -0.04 10.03 23.78
N GLY A 20 0.48 11.20 23.42
CA GLY A 20 1.58 11.85 24.15
C GLY A 20 1.24 12.27 25.59
N LYS A 21 -0.06 12.37 25.94
CA LYS A 21 -0.52 12.63 27.30
C LYS A 21 -0.92 11.36 28.03
N VAL A 22 -1.71 10.50 27.36
CA VAL A 22 -2.29 9.29 27.99
C VAL A 22 -1.26 8.19 28.15
N TYR A 23 -0.32 8.08 27.22
CA TYR A 23 0.72 7.04 27.19
C TYR A 23 2.14 7.64 27.30
N ALA A 24 2.29 8.80 27.96
CA ALA A 24 3.48 9.63 27.96
C ALA A 24 4.80 8.85 28.09
N ASP A 25 4.87 7.93 29.05
CA ASP A 25 6.09 7.17 29.39
C ASP A 25 6.21 5.83 28.61
N ARG A 26 5.20 5.47 27.81
CA ARG A 26 5.27 4.24 27.01
C ARG A 26 6.14 4.45 25.78
N CYS A 27 6.85 3.40 25.39
CA CYS A 27 7.64 3.42 24.15
C CYS A 27 6.72 3.59 22.94
N ALA A 28 6.86 4.71 22.23
CA ALA A 28 6.13 5.00 20.98
C ALA A 28 6.88 4.48 19.78
N VAL A 29 8.21 4.70 19.71
CA VAL A 29 9.01 4.43 18.52
C VAL A 29 10.31 3.73 18.91
N ILE A 30 10.65 2.68 18.17
CA ILE A 30 11.94 2.00 18.17
C ILE A 30 12.51 2.09 16.75
N ASP A 31 13.70 2.70 16.61
CA ASP A 31 14.38 2.84 15.33
C ASP A 31 15.88 2.52 15.51
N GLY A 32 16.26 1.30 15.17
CA GLY A 32 17.59 0.79 15.45
C GLY A 32 17.92 0.82 16.95
N GLY A 33 18.93 1.59 17.32
CA GLY A 33 19.32 1.80 18.73
C GLY A 33 18.54 2.90 19.44
N SER A 34 17.76 3.71 18.73
CA SER A 34 17.00 4.83 19.29
C SER A 34 15.62 4.38 19.77
N ARG A 35 15.20 4.92 20.91
CA ARG A 35 13.88 4.70 21.48
C ARG A 35 13.30 6.03 21.91
N PHE A 36 12.02 6.25 21.60
CA PHE A 36 11.29 7.45 22.00
C PHE A 36 10.01 7.04 22.73
N SER A 37 9.76 7.66 23.88
CA SER A 37 8.46 7.60 24.54
C SER A 37 7.41 8.40 23.75
N TYR A 38 6.13 8.25 24.08
CA TYR A 38 5.08 9.03 23.46
C TYR A 38 5.20 10.53 23.76
N SER A 39 5.67 10.92 24.94
CA SER A 39 5.95 12.32 25.27
C SER A 39 7.10 12.90 24.46
N GLU A 40 8.19 12.15 24.28
CA GLU A 40 9.32 12.56 23.44
C GLU A 40 8.93 12.61 21.95
N PHE A 41 8.19 11.63 21.47
CA PHE A 41 7.70 11.61 20.09
C PHE A 41 6.79 12.80 19.80
N LEU A 42 5.89 13.15 20.73
CA LEU A 42 5.05 14.34 20.63
C LEU A 42 5.88 15.63 20.60
N ASP A 43 6.83 15.79 21.55
CA ASP A 43 7.68 16.99 21.62
C ASP A 43 8.47 17.18 20.32
N ARG A 44 9.08 16.12 19.79
CA ARG A 44 9.83 16.12 18.52
C ARG A 44 8.94 16.55 17.34
N CYS A 45 7.72 16.00 17.26
CA CYS A 45 6.77 16.37 16.20
C CYS A 45 6.31 17.83 16.33
N LEU A 46 6.05 18.32 17.54
CA LEU A 46 5.71 19.73 17.78
C LEU A 46 6.87 20.67 17.45
N ARG A 47 8.11 20.29 17.75
CA ARG A 47 9.32 21.05 17.37
C ARG A 47 9.52 21.06 15.86
N LEU A 48 9.24 19.96 15.16
CA LEU A 48 9.24 19.95 13.71
C LEU A 48 8.20 20.94 13.14
N GLY A 49 7.00 20.97 13.72
CA GLY A 49 5.98 21.97 13.37
C GLY A 49 6.47 23.42 13.56
N GLY A 50 7.12 23.69 14.69
CA GLY A 50 7.73 24.99 14.99
C GLY A 50 8.87 25.35 14.05
N ALA A 51 9.74 24.39 13.74
CA ALA A 51 10.85 24.54 12.83
C ALA A 51 10.40 24.92 11.41
N LEU A 52 9.42 24.18 10.88
CA LEU A 52 8.87 24.45 9.54
C LEU A 52 8.18 25.84 9.48
N ARG A 53 7.48 26.24 10.56
CA ARG A 53 6.94 27.59 10.68
C ARG A 53 8.06 28.65 10.64
N ASN A 54 9.13 28.46 11.41
CA ASN A 54 10.27 29.38 11.44
C ASN A 54 10.99 29.45 10.09
N MET A 55 10.96 28.39 9.30
CA MET A 55 11.43 28.36 7.91
C MET A 55 10.50 29.11 6.93
N GLY A 56 9.38 29.65 7.39
CA GLY A 56 8.41 30.37 6.57
C GLY A 56 7.46 29.47 5.77
N VAL A 57 7.28 28.21 6.19
CA VAL A 57 6.30 27.32 5.54
C VAL A 57 4.89 27.85 5.80
N ALA A 58 4.20 28.24 4.72
CA ALA A 58 2.83 28.74 4.78
C ALA A 58 1.83 27.60 5.03
N ALA A 59 0.64 27.97 5.56
CA ALA A 59 -0.48 27.04 5.61
C ALA A 59 -0.85 26.54 4.20
N GLY A 60 -1.11 25.23 4.06
CA GLY A 60 -1.32 24.60 2.76
C GLY A 60 -0.04 24.39 1.94
N GLY A 61 1.15 24.73 2.48
CA GLY A 61 2.44 24.38 1.87
C GLY A 61 2.63 22.87 1.75
N ARG A 62 3.59 22.43 0.95
CA ARG A 62 3.95 21.01 0.79
C ARG A 62 5.40 20.83 1.16
N ILE A 63 5.66 19.74 1.88
CA ILE A 63 7.01 19.36 2.32
C ILE A 63 7.28 17.95 1.80
N ALA A 64 8.34 17.82 1.00
CA ALA A 64 8.78 16.52 0.51
C ALA A 64 9.68 15.85 1.55
N VAL A 65 9.51 14.51 1.70
CA VAL A 65 10.34 13.71 2.60
C VAL A 65 10.84 12.48 1.85
N LEU A 66 12.15 12.33 1.77
CA LEU A 66 12.85 11.20 1.15
C LEU A 66 13.57 10.40 2.25
N ALA A 67 12.85 9.49 2.88
CA ALA A 67 13.37 8.69 3.98
C ALA A 67 12.81 7.27 3.95
N PRO A 68 13.57 6.28 4.43
CA PRO A 68 13.07 4.93 4.63
C PRO A 68 12.14 4.88 5.86
N ASN A 69 11.72 3.66 6.26
CA ASN A 69 10.91 3.48 7.47
C ASN A 69 11.72 3.79 8.73
N THR A 70 11.80 5.06 9.10
CA THR A 70 12.52 5.58 10.27
C THR A 70 11.62 6.50 11.09
N HIS A 71 12.08 6.86 12.29
CA HIS A 71 11.42 7.87 13.12
C HIS A 71 11.24 9.20 12.37
N VAL A 72 12.17 9.59 11.49
CA VAL A 72 12.09 10.85 10.72
C VAL A 72 10.85 10.89 9.83
N LEU A 73 10.60 9.81 9.07
CA LEU A 73 9.40 9.75 8.22
C LEU A 73 8.13 9.65 9.07
N LEU A 74 8.19 8.94 10.21
CA LEU A 74 7.07 8.86 11.13
C LEU A 74 6.75 10.21 11.77
N GLU A 75 7.76 10.97 12.21
CA GLU A 75 7.63 12.33 12.72
C GLU A 75 7.06 13.28 11.66
N ALA A 76 7.43 13.11 10.40
CA ALA A 76 6.92 13.90 9.30
C ALA A 76 5.40 13.75 9.11
N HIS A 77 4.81 12.58 9.42
CA HIS A 77 3.36 12.36 9.36
C HIS A 77 2.57 13.21 10.36
N TYR A 78 3.24 13.78 11.36
CA TYR A 78 2.66 14.64 12.38
C TYR A 78 3.20 16.08 12.33
N GLY A 79 4.51 16.23 12.29
CA GLY A 79 5.16 17.54 12.35
C GLY A 79 4.85 18.43 11.15
N ILE A 80 4.72 17.84 9.95
CA ILE A 80 4.33 18.60 8.76
C ILE A 80 2.87 19.07 8.85
N PRO A 81 1.88 18.21 9.17
CA PRO A 81 0.52 18.69 9.46
C PRO A 81 0.44 19.65 10.65
N PHE A 82 1.28 19.51 11.68
CA PHE A 82 1.37 20.49 12.75
C PHE A 82 1.82 21.88 12.25
N ALA A 83 2.65 21.96 11.23
CA ALA A 83 2.97 23.22 10.56
C ALA A 83 1.80 23.78 9.71
N GLY A 84 0.72 23.01 9.54
CA GLY A 84 -0.38 23.33 8.64
C GLY A 84 -0.05 23.07 7.17
N ALA A 85 0.92 22.21 6.90
CA ALA A 85 1.39 21.82 5.57
C ALA A 85 1.00 20.38 5.24
N ALA A 86 1.10 19.98 3.98
CA ALA A 86 0.84 18.64 3.52
C ALA A 86 2.15 17.86 3.28
N LEU A 87 2.17 16.62 3.73
CA LEU A 87 3.27 15.69 3.53
C LEU A 87 3.30 15.16 2.08
N VAL A 88 4.46 15.21 1.44
CA VAL A 88 4.75 14.51 0.18
C VAL A 88 5.80 13.44 0.47
N ALA A 89 5.35 12.24 0.84
CA ALA A 89 6.22 11.12 1.14
C ALA A 89 6.75 10.50 -0.17
N LEU A 90 8.06 10.63 -0.39
CA LEU A 90 8.71 10.21 -1.62
C LEU A 90 9.08 8.73 -1.61
N ASN A 91 8.87 8.05 -2.72
CA ASN A 91 9.29 6.67 -2.90
C ASN A 91 10.82 6.62 -3.10
N VAL A 92 11.53 6.12 -2.10
CA VAL A 92 13.01 6.03 -2.05
C VAL A 92 13.65 5.18 -3.15
N ARG A 93 12.85 4.50 -3.98
CA ARG A 93 13.32 3.61 -5.05
C ARG A 93 13.16 4.22 -6.44
N LEU A 94 12.61 5.45 -6.54
CA LEU A 94 12.49 6.17 -7.79
C LEU A 94 13.82 6.81 -8.18
N THR A 95 13.96 7.12 -9.46
CA THR A 95 15.13 7.85 -9.97
C THR A 95 15.12 9.31 -9.48
N ALA A 96 16.29 9.95 -9.45
CA ALA A 96 16.38 11.37 -9.11
C ALA A 96 15.52 12.25 -10.04
N GLY A 97 15.40 11.90 -11.31
CA GLY A 97 14.56 12.62 -12.28
C GLY A 97 13.06 12.51 -11.96
N ASP A 98 12.57 11.29 -11.60
CA ASP A 98 11.18 11.10 -11.18
C ASP A 98 10.87 11.87 -9.90
N LEU A 99 11.81 11.83 -8.94
CA LEU A 99 11.68 12.53 -7.67
C LEU A 99 11.71 14.06 -7.85
N ALA A 100 12.58 14.59 -8.71
CA ALA A 100 12.63 16.00 -9.05
C ALA A 100 11.30 16.46 -9.68
N PHE A 101 10.73 15.65 -10.59
CA PHE A 101 9.40 15.93 -11.13
C PHE A 101 8.34 16.03 -10.02
N ILE A 102 8.31 15.07 -9.08
CA ILE A 102 7.34 15.04 -7.99
C ILE A 102 7.51 16.27 -7.07
N VAL A 103 8.74 16.63 -6.71
CA VAL A 103 9.05 17.78 -5.86
C VAL A 103 8.61 19.09 -6.55
N ALA A 104 8.94 19.26 -7.83
CA ALA A 104 8.52 20.41 -8.62
C ALA A 104 7.00 20.48 -8.80
N HIS A 105 6.37 19.37 -9.23
CA HIS A 105 4.93 19.31 -9.46
C HIS A 105 4.12 19.56 -8.18
N SER A 106 4.54 19.00 -7.03
CA SER A 106 3.89 19.26 -5.75
C SER A 106 4.11 20.70 -5.25
N GLY A 107 5.09 21.42 -5.79
CA GLY A 107 5.49 22.74 -5.31
C GLY A 107 6.13 22.70 -3.93
N SER A 108 6.79 21.58 -3.57
CA SER A 108 7.51 21.46 -2.30
C SER A 108 8.74 22.36 -2.30
N ARG A 109 8.88 23.19 -1.26
CA ARG A 109 10.02 24.10 -1.09
C ARG A 109 11.02 23.64 -0.03
N VAL A 110 10.71 22.56 0.69
CA VAL A 110 11.62 21.90 1.63
C VAL A 110 11.64 20.41 1.28
N LEU A 111 12.83 19.85 1.23
CA LEU A 111 13.07 18.41 1.13
C LEU A 111 13.84 17.96 2.38
N ILE A 112 13.16 17.23 3.26
CA ILE A 112 13.80 16.50 4.34
C ILE A 112 14.24 15.15 3.76
N TYR A 113 15.52 14.81 3.90
CA TYR A 113 16.04 13.57 3.34
C TYR A 113 16.95 12.83 4.31
N ASP A 114 16.84 11.53 4.30
CA ASP A 114 17.72 10.66 5.07
C ASP A 114 19.14 10.67 4.46
N TYR A 115 20.15 10.62 5.31
CA TYR A 115 21.57 10.72 4.90
C TYR A 115 21.99 9.72 3.81
N GLU A 116 21.32 8.56 3.73
CA GLU A 116 21.57 7.56 2.68
C GLU A 116 21.24 8.09 1.27
N PHE A 117 20.37 9.08 1.17
CA PHE A 117 19.92 9.66 -0.11
C PHE A 117 20.54 11.02 -0.41
N GLU A 118 21.69 11.37 0.20
CA GLU A 118 22.31 12.68 0.02
C GLU A 118 22.64 12.99 -1.45
N GLY A 119 23.20 12.01 -2.18
CA GLY A 119 23.47 12.18 -3.62
C GLY A 119 22.20 12.45 -4.42
N VAL A 120 21.15 11.64 -4.18
CA VAL A 120 19.83 11.81 -4.82
C VAL A 120 19.21 13.16 -4.48
N ALA A 121 19.31 13.61 -3.22
CA ALA A 121 18.75 14.89 -2.78
C ALA A 121 19.45 16.09 -3.46
N ARG A 122 20.76 16.01 -3.67
CA ARG A 122 21.52 17.02 -4.43
C ARG A 122 21.12 17.02 -5.91
N ASP A 123 20.96 15.86 -6.52
CA ASP A 123 20.50 15.74 -7.92
C ASP A 123 19.08 16.31 -8.11
N ILE A 124 18.19 16.08 -7.14
CA ILE A 124 16.85 16.69 -7.11
C ILE A 124 16.97 18.22 -7.04
N ALA A 125 17.78 18.74 -6.10
CA ALA A 125 17.95 20.19 -5.94
C ALA A 125 18.54 20.85 -7.18
N ALA A 126 19.49 20.20 -7.85
CA ALA A 126 20.06 20.69 -9.11
C ALA A 126 19.01 20.82 -10.22
N GLN A 127 18.01 19.94 -10.25
CA GLN A 127 16.94 19.95 -11.26
C GLN A 127 15.77 20.88 -10.90
N VAL A 128 15.44 21.01 -9.61
CA VAL A 128 14.30 21.81 -9.12
C VAL A 128 14.68 23.30 -8.99
N GLY A 129 15.91 23.57 -8.62
CA GLY A 129 16.44 24.93 -8.49
C GLY A 129 16.73 25.36 -7.04
N SER A 130 17.29 26.56 -6.90
CA SER A 130 17.85 27.10 -5.65
C SER A 130 16.82 27.41 -4.56
N GLU A 131 15.53 27.44 -4.89
CA GLU A 131 14.47 27.68 -3.89
C GLU A 131 14.17 26.44 -3.02
N LEU A 132 14.65 25.25 -3.40
CA LEU A 132 14.46 24.03 -2.62
C LEU A 132 15.47 23.98 -1.47
N ARG A 133 14.97 24.05 -0.25
CA ARG A 133 15.79 23.91 0.96
C ARG A 133 15.97 22.44 1.31
N LEU A 134 17.21 22.01 1.48
CA LEU A 134 17.57 20.65 1.84
C LEU A 134 17.81 20.54 3.36
N VAL A 135 17.19 19.54 4.01
CA VAL A 135 17.36 19.24 5.43
C VAL A 135 17.75 17.77 5.56
N ARG A 136 19.04 17.51 5.82
CA ARG A 136 19.54 16.15 6.07
C ARG A 136 19.10 15.66 7.44
N ALA A 137 18.73 14.39 7.52
CA ALA A 137 18.24 13.71 8.72
C ALA A 137 18.79 12.28 8.83
N GLY A 138 18.58 11.63 9.97
CA GLY A 138 18.87 10.22 10.21
C GLY A 138 20.12 9.93 11.04
N ARG A 139 20.87 10.96 11.43
CA ARG A 139 22.01 10.88 12.36
C ARG A 139 21.86 11.91 13.47
N PRO A 140 22.44 11.65 14.67
CA PRO A 140 22.32 12.57 15.82
C PRO A 140 22.83 13.99 15.56
N ASP A 141 23.84 14.15 14.69
CA ASP A 141 24.48 15.44 14.38
C ASP A 141 23.94 16.07 13.09
N ASP A 142 22.83 15.58 12.54
CA ASP A 142 22.26 16.09 11.32
C ASP A 142 21.53 17.42 11.53
N PRO A 143 21.46 18.27 10.48
CA PRO A 143 20.70 19.53 10.51
C PRO A 143 19.27 19.38 11.00
N TYR A 144 18.64 18.22 10.79
CA TYR A 144 17.31 17.92 11.27
C TYR A 144 17.23 17.96 12.81
N GLU A 145 18.16 17.30 13.51
CA GLU A 145 18.20 17.30 14.97
C GLU A 145 18.48 18.69 15.53
N HIS A 146 19.42 19.44 14.94
CA HIS A 146 19.69 20.82 15.32
C HIS A 146 18.45 21.71 15.11
N LEU A 147 17.71 21.50 14.02
CA LEU A 147 16.51 22.24 13.73
C LEU A 147 15.41 21.98 14.78
N LEU A 148 15.22 20.73 15.19
CA LEU A 148 14.28 20.38 16.25
C LEU A 148 14.70 21.02 17.59
N ASN A 149 15.97 20.84 17.98
CA ASN A 149 16.48 21.31 19.27
C ASN A 149 16.44 22.85 19.40
N SER A 150 16.59 23.59 18.31
CA SER A 150 16.54 25.05 18.28
C SER A 150 15.13 25.64 18.14
N SER A 151 14.11 24.80 17.94
CA SER A 151 12.74 25.28 17.68
C SER A 151 11.83 25.03 18.89
N ALA A 152 10.97 26.01 19.20
CA ALA A 152 9.94 25.83 20.21
C ALA A 152 8.81 24.91 19.69
N PRO A 153 8.24 24.06 20.56
CA PRO A 153 7.08 23.26 20.23
C PRO A 153 5.92 24.13 19.75
N TRP A 154 5.33 23.75 18.62
CA TRP A 154 4.20 24.51 18.08
C TRP A 154 3.34 23.64 17.16
N HIS A 155 2.04 23.90 17.13
CA HIS A 155 1.13 23.31 16.15
C HIS A 155 0.02 24.29 15.75
N ARG A 156 -0.45 24.13 14.53
CA ARG A 156 -1.63 24.83 14.00
C ARG A 156 -2.86 23.94 14.23
N ALA A 157 -3.90 24.52 14.78
CA ALA A 157 -5.20 23.85 14.84
C ALA A 157 -5.76 23.64 13.42
N VAL A 158 -6.29 22.46 13.17
CA VAL A 158 -6.99 22.15 11.91
C VAL A 158 -8.41 22.70 12.03
N THR A 159 -8.78 23.61 11.14
CA THR A 159 -10.13 24.22 11.10
C THR A 159 -11.01 23.64 10.01
N ASP A 160 -10.39 23.05 8.97
CA ASP A 160 -11.08 22.36 7.89
C ASP A 160 -10.57 20.92 7.78
N GLU A 161 -11.39 19.97 8.19
CA GLU A 161 -11.07 18.54 8.11
C GLU A 161 -11.03 17.98 6.68
N ARG A 162 -11.51 18.75 5.69
CA ARG A 162 -11.39 18.43 4.26
C ARG A 162 -10.09 18.98 3.67
N GLY A 163 -9.34 19.78 4.43
CA GLY A 163 -8.04 20.29 4.04
C GLY A 163 -7.04 19.16 3.75
N LEU A 164 -6.05 19.46 2.92
CA LEU A 164 -5.03 18.53 2.47
C LEU A 164 -4.07 18.17 3.61
N ILE A 165 -3.86 16.88 3.86
CA ILE A 165 -2.88 16.36 4.84
C ILE A 165 -1.66 15.75 4.15
N SER A 166 -1.85 15.07 3.02
CA SER A 166 -0.74 14.50 2.24
C SER A 166 -1.07 14.33 0.75
N ILE A 167 -0.03 14.23 -0.07
CA ILE A 167 -0.12 13.87 -1.49
C ILE A 167 0.72 12.62 -1.70
N ASN A 168 0.07 11.55 -2.19
CA ASN A 168 0.70 10.28 -2.49
C ASN A 168 0.85 10.11 -4.00
N TYR A 169 2.08 10.04 -4.52
CA TYR A 169 2.30 9.89 -5.94
C TYR A 169 2.28 8.43 -6.37
N THR A 170 1.50 8.15 -7.42
CA THR A 170 1.43 6.83 -8.06
C THR A 170 2.23 6.83 -9.35
N SER A 171 2.82 5.69 -9.71
CA SER A 171 3.32 5.46 -11.06
C SER A 171 2.13 5.40 -12.02
N GLY A 172 1.81 6.53 -12.63
CA GLY A 172 0.71 6.63 -13.58
C GLY A 172 0.81 5.59 -14.71
N THR A 173 -0.32 5.08 -15.15
CA THR A 173 -0.39 4.14 -16.29
C THR A 173 -0.04 4.83 -17.62
N THR A 174 0.08 6.14 -17.63
CA THR A 174 0.33 7.00 -18.79
C THR A 174 1.74 7.63 -18.81
N GLY A 175 2.64 7.18 -17.94
CA GLY A 175 4.05 7.57 -17.91
C GLY A 175 4.43 8.62 -16.87
N LYS A 176 3.61 9.61 -16.54
CA LYS A 176 3.91 10.59 -15.49
C LYS A 176 3.21 10.25 -14.18
N PRO A 177 3.88 10.37 -13.01
CA PRO A 177 3.26 10.15 -11.70
C PRO A 177 2.10 11.12 -11.46
N LYS A 178 0.99 10.62 -10.87
CA LYS A 178 -0.14 11.44 -10.43
C LYS A 178 -0.13 11.59 -8.92
N GLY A 179 -0.37 12.81 -8.44
CA GLY A 179 -0.46 13.10 -7.02
C GLY A 179 -1.87 12.89 -6.48
N VAL A 180 -2.08 11.88 -5.67
CA VAL A 180 -3.36 11.57 -5.02
C VAL A 180 -3.49 12.37 -3.74
N MET A 181 -4.52 13.19 -3.61
CA MET A 181 -4.74 14.11 -2.50
C MET A 181 -5.51 13.45 -1.35
N TYR A 182 -4.92 13.41 -0.15
CA TYR A 182 -5.56 12.95 1.08
C TYR A 182 -6.00 14.12 1.94
N HIS A 183 -7.19 14.00 2.54
CA HIS A 183 -7.73 14.99 3.49
C HIS A 183 -7.66 14.47 4.92
N HIS A 184 -7.64 15.39 5.89
CA HIS A 184 -7.55 15.07 7.32
C HIS A 184 -8.64 14.10 7.77
N ARG A 185 -9.91 14.36 7.40
CA ARG A 185 -11.05 13.50 7.76
C ARG A 185 -10.88 12.06 7.29
N GLY A 186 -10.50 11.86 6.01
CA GLY A 186 -10.31 10.51 5.45
C GLY A 186 -9.17 9.77 6.14
N ALA A 187 -8.04 10.44 6.37
CA ALA A 187 -6.90 9.87 7.07
C ALA A 187 -7.22 9.50 8.53
N TYR A 188 -8.00 10.34 9.24
CA TYR A 188 -8.46 10.08 10.60
C TYR A 188 -9.35 8.82 10.66
N LEU A 189 -10.38 8.77 9.84
CA LEU A 189 -11.32 7.64 9.82
C LEU A 189 -10.64 6.35 9.35
N GLN A 190 -9.80 6.41 8.31
CA GLN A 190 -9.06 5.25 7.81
C GLN A 190 -8.07 4.72 8.87
N ALA A 191 -7.40 5.59 9.62
CA ALA A 191 -6.52 5.18 10.69
C ALA A 191 -7.27 4.41 11.79
N LEU A 192 -8.46 4.89 12.18
CA LEU A 192 -9.32 4.19 13.15
C LEU A 192 -9.86 2.86 12.59
N ALA A 193 -10.29 2.85 11.33
CA ALA A 193 -10.72 1.62 10.66
C ALA A 193 -9.60 0.58 10.68
N MET A 194 -8.39 0.95 10.26
CA MET A 194 -7.25 0.01 10.24
C MET A 194 -6.88 -0.47 11.65
N ALA A 195 -6.91 0.40 12.65
CA ALA A 195 -6.66 0.01 14.03
C ALA A 195 -7.71 -0.99 14.55
N MET A 196 -8.99 -0.77 14.25
CA MET A 196 -10.11 -1.65 14.63
C MET A 196 -10.04 -3.00 13.92
N GLU A 197 -9.92 -2.98 12.60
CA GLU A 197 -9.92 -4.18 11.74
C GLU A 197 -8.73 -5.10 12.01
N THR A 198 -7.57 -4.53 12.34
CA THR A 198 -6.38 -5.30 12.72
C THR A 198 -6.27 -5.54 14.21
N ARG A 199 -7.21 -5.03 15.03
CA ARG A 199 -7.26 -5.18 16.48
C ARG A 199 -6.02 -4.66 17.18
N LEU A 200 -5.55 -3.48 16.80
CA LEU A 200 -4.46 -2.77 17.48
C LEU A 200 -4.93 -2.28 18.84
N ASP A 201 -4.07 -2.43 19.84
CA ASP A 201 -4.23 -1.88 21.19
C ASP A 201 -2.89 -1.33 21.71
N CYS A 202 -2.90 -0.78 22.92
CA CYS A 202 -1.70 -0.18 23.51
C CYS A 202 -0.60 -1.21 23.87
N ASN A 203 -0.85 -2.51 23.79
CA ASN A 203 0.15 -3.56 24.00
C ASN A 203 0.71 -4.09 22.68
N SER A 204 0.23 -3.57 21.56
CA SER A 204 0.68 -3.98 20.24
C SER A 204 2.05 -3.39 19.91
N THR A 205 2.86 -4.19 19.21
CA THR A 205 4.11 -3.75 18.57
C THR A 205 4.00 -3.99 17.08
N PHE A 206 4.03 -2.91 16.31
CA PHE A 206 3.86 -2.92 14.87
C PHE A 206 5.22 -2.84 14.16
N LEU A 207 5.62 -3.91 13.47
CA LEU A 207 6.86 -3.95 12.68
C LEU A 207 6.62 -3.35 11.29
N TRP A 208 7.37 -2.33 10.94
CA TRP A 208 7.26 -1.60 9.67
C TRP A 208 7.95 -2.31 8.51
N THR A 209 7.35 -3.38 8.01
CA THR A 209 7.76 -4.06 6.77
C THR A 209 7.16 -3.40 5.53
N LEU A 210 5.96 -2.80 5.64
CA LEU A 210 5.34 -1.99 4.60
C LEU A 210 6.04 -0.62 4.54
N PRO A 211 6.40 -0.09 3.34
CA PRO A 211 6.95 1.25 3.24
C PRO A 211 5.95 2.33 3.71
N MET A 212 6.34 3.19 4.65
CA MET A 212 5.50 4.28 5.16
C MET A 212 5.15 5.31 4.07
N PHE A 213 6.00 5.48 3.06
CA PHE A 213 5.72 6.39 1.95
C PHE A 213 4.63 5.88 1.00
N HIS A 214 4.34 4.59 0.99
CA HIS A 214 3.36 4.00 0.08
C HIS A 214 1.96 4.11 0.66
N CYS A 215 1.09 4.88 -0.01
CA CYS A 215 -0.27 5.18 0.47
C CYS A 215 -0.28 5.64 1.95
N ASN A 216 0.69 6.46 2.34
CA ASN A 216 1.00 6.81 3.73
C ASN A 216 0.92 5.60 4.68
N GLY A 217 1.64 4.52 4.29
CA GLY A 217 1.70 3.29 5.08
C GLY A 217 0.32 2.72 5.44
N TRP A 218 -0.69 2.86 4.53
CA TRP A 218 -2.09 2.45 4.74
C TRP A 218 -2.74 3.09 5.96
N CYS A 219 -2.36 4.34 6.28
CA CYS A 219 -2.79 5.09 7.46
C CYS A 219 -2.35 4.50 8.82
N PHE A 220 -1.49 3.47 8.85
CA PHE A 220 -0.96 2.91 10.09
C PHE A 220 0.00 3.84 10.86
N PRO A 221 0.72 4.83 10.27
CA PRO A 221 1.45 5.82 11.09
C PRO A 221 0.52 6.48 12.11
N TRP A 222 -0.72 6.75 11.71
CA TRP A 222 -1.74 7.34 12.57
C TRP A 222 -2.51 6.29 13.38
N GLY A 223 -2.84 5.12 12.80
CA GLY A 223 -3.60 4.06 13.49
C GLY A 223 -2.85 3.44 14.66
N VAL A 224 -1.56 3.14 14.50
CA VAL A 224 -0.70 2.61 15.58
C VAL A 224 -0.58 3.63 16.72
N THR A 225 -0.38 4.90 16.38
CA THR A 225 -0.35 5.99 17.37
C THR A 225 -1.70 6.18 18.07
N ALA A 226 -2.83 6.10 17.35
CA ALA A 226 -4.17 6.19 17.94
C ALA A 226 -4.42 5.11 18.99
N ALA A 227 -3.93 3.90 18.74
CA ALA A 227 -4.00 2.77 19.67
C ALA A 227 -3.05 2.89 20.87
N GLY A 228 -2.07 3.79 20.85
CA GLY A 228 -1.00 3.87 21.86
C GLY A 228 0.01 2.71 21.75
N ALA A 229 0.13 2.10 20.59
CA ALA A 229 0.99 0.98 20.28
C ALA A 229 2.41 1.41 19.93
N THR A 230 3.37 0.48 19.90
CA THR A 230 4.77 0.76 19.60
C THR A 230 5.02 0.60 18.09
N HIS A 231 5.62 1.63 17.46
CA HIS A 231 6.18 1.56 16.13
C HIS A 231 7.59 0.97 16.18
N LEU A 232 7.82 -0.17 15.56
CA LEU A 232 9.14 -0.76 15.37
C LEU A 232 9.58 -0.55 13.92
N CYS A 233 10.48 0.42 13.72
CA CYS A 233 10.97 0.80 12.42
C CYS A 233 11.92 -0.24 11.83
N LEU A 234 11.77 -0.53 10.55
CA LEU A 234 12.67 -1.38 9.77
C LEU A 234 13.06 -0.63 8.50
N ARG A 235 14.24 -0.01 8.51
CA ARG A 235 14.73 0.85 7.41
C ARG A 235 14.62 0.21 6.03
N LYS A 236 15.02 -1.06 5.94
CA LYS A 236 14.96 -1.86 4.72
C LYS A 236 14.44 -3.24 5.07
N PHE A 237 13.45 -3.71 4.33
CA PHE A 237 12.97 -5.07 4.52
C PHE A 237 14.07 -6.07 4.18
N ASP A 238 14.39 -6.91 5.16
CA ASP A 238 15.20 -8.11 5.07
C ASP A 238 14.51 -9.20 5.88
N ALA A 239 14.30 -10.37 5.28
CA ALA A 239 13.54 -11.44 5.92
C ALA A 239 14.23 -12.00 7.17
N GLY A 240 15.56 -12.04 7.18
CA GLY A 240 16.35 -12.49 8.34
C GLY A 240 16.21 -11.56 9.53
N THR A 241 16.32 -10.24 9.30
CA THR A 241 16.12 -9.20 10.31
C THR A 241 14.66 -9.17 10.80
N ALA A 242 13.69 -9.31 9.88
CA ALA A 242 12.29 -9.39 10.26
C ALA A 242 12.00 -10.61 11.16
N TRP A 243 12.58 -11.78 10.86
CA TRP A 243 12.50 -12.95 11.73
C TRP A 243 13.16 -12.76 13.09
N GLN A 244 14.27 -12.03 13.16
CA GLN A 244 14.88 -11.66 14.42
C GLN A 244 13.90 -10.83 15.27
N HIS A 245 13.32 -9.77 14.72
CA HIS A 245 12.33 -8.95 15.43
C HIS A 245 11.08 -9.74 15.82
N LEU A 246 10.57 -10.60 14.94
CA LEU A 246 9.43 -11.47 15.24
C LEU A 246 9.69 -12.36 16.48
N ARG A 247 10.92 -12.76 16.73
CA ARG A 247 11.29 -13.59 17.89
C ARG A 247 11.64 -12.78 19.13
N GLU A 248 12.36 -11.66 18.97
CA GLU A 248 13.03 -10.96 20.08
C GLU A 248 12.31 -9.68 20.52
N SER A 249 11.53 -9.04 19.62
CA SER A 249 10.97 -7.70 19.87
C SER A 249 9.46 -7.70 20.16
N ASN A 250 8.88 -8.84 20.54
CA ASN A 250 7.44 -8.98 20.85
C ASN A 250 6.51 -8.39 19.76
N VAL A 251 6.89 -8.53 18.50
CA VAL A 251 6.06 -8.07 17.37
C VAL A 251 4.71 -8.77 17.38
N THR A 252 3.64 -8.00 17.33
CA THR A 252 2.25 -8.51 17.29
C THR A 252 1.58 -8.28 15.95
N HIS A 253 2.06 -7.27 15.19
CA HIS A 253 1.47 -6.86 13.92
C HIS A 253 2.54 -6.48 12.91
N PHE A 254 2.26 -6.77 11.63
CA PHE A 254 2.94 -6.15 10.50
C PHE A 254 2.06 -6.20 9.25
N ASN A 255 2.39 -5.36 8.26
CA ASN A 255 1.72 -5.37 6.96
C ASN A 255 2.74 -5.68 5.87
N GLY A 256 2.34 -6.42 4.84
CA GLY A 256 3.25 -6.73 3.75
C GLY A 256 2.55 -7.13 2.46
N ALA A 257 3.20 -6.86 1.33
CA ALA A 257 2.78 -7.45 0.07
C ALA A 257 2.95 -8.98 0.10
N PRO A 258 2.25 -9.76 -0.74
CA PRO A 258 2.42 -11.21 -0.80
C PRO A 258 3.87 -11.66 -0.97
N THR A 259 4.70 -10.89 -1.67
CA THR A 259 6.14 -11.16 -1.82
C THR A 259 6.90 -11.13 -0.48
N VAL A 260 6.52 -10.24 0.44
CA VAL A 260 7.07 -10.20 1.81
C VAL A 260 6.69 -11.46 2.56
N LEU A 261 5.43 -11.90 2.43
CA LEU A 261 4.95 -13.13 3.06
C LEU A 261 5.71 -14.35 2.50
N VAL A 262 5.92 -14.44 1.19
CA VAL A 262 6.72 -15.51 0.56
C VAL A 262 8.13 -15.54 1.12
N MET A 263 8.80 -14.39 1.19
CA MET A 263 10.17 -14.29 1.71
C MET A 263 10.25 -14.70 3.20
N LEU A 264 9.24 -14.39 3.99
CA LEU A 264 9.16 -14.83 5.39
C LEU A 264 8.83 -16.32 5.51
N ALA A 265 7.83 -16.81 4.77
CA ALA A 265 7.34 -18.17 4.85
C ALA A 265 8.40 -19.24 4.54
N TRP A 266 9.29 -18.93 3.61
CA TRP A 266 10.32 -19.86 3.13
C TRP A 266 11.75 -19.49 3.56
N HIS A 267 11.89 -18.54 4.48
CA HIS A 267 13.21 -18.17 5.01
C HIS A 267 13.80 -19.31 5.85
N PRO A 268 15.13 -19.58 5.80
CA PRO A 268 15.77 -20.62 6.62
C PRO A 268 15.55 -20.49 8.13
N ARG A 269 15.32 -19.26 8.61
CA ARG A 269 14.99 -18.98 10.02
C ARG A 269 13.50 -19.12 10.34
N ALA A 270 12.64 -19.49 9.36
CA ALA A 270 11.21 -19.61 9.59
C ALA A 270 10.90 -20.73 10.59
N ALA A 271 10.21 -20.39 11.67
CA ALA A 271 9.78 -21.33 12.68
C ALA A 271 8.46 -20.87 13.30
N LYS A 272 7.67 -21.82 13.81
CA LYS A 272 6.41 -21.52 14.49
C LYS A 272 6.65 -20.58 15.66
N LEU A 273 5.90 -19.47 15.69
CA LEU A 273 5.92 -18.51 16.79
C LEU A 273 5.05 -19.02 17.94
N GLY A 274 5.45 -18.74 19.19
CA GLY A 274 4.70 -19.10 20.40
C GLY A 274 3.47 -18.23 20.66
N ARG A 275 3.14 -17.32 19.73
CA ARG A 275 2.00 -16.40 19.78
C ARG A 275 1.44 -16.16 18.40
N THR A 276 0.23 -15.63 18.33
CA THR A 276 -0.35 -15.18 17.07
C THR A 276 0.19 -13.80 16.70
N VAL A 277 0.72 -13.67 15.46
CA VAL A 277 1.07 -12.38 14.86
C VAL A 277 0.04 -12.07 13.78
N ARG A 278 -0.61 -10.90 13.86
CA ARG A 278 -1.59 -10.44 12.88
C ARG A 278 -0.89 -9.79 11.71
N VAL A 279 -1.26 -10.23 10.52
CA VAL A 279 -0.64 -9.80 9.27
C VAL A 279 -1.69 -9.29 8.31
N ALA A 280 -1.56 -8.05 7.89
CA ALA A 280 -2.39 -7.54 6.79
C ALA A 280 -1.61 -7.60 5.48
N THR A 281 -2.21 -8.19 4.44
CA THR A 281 -1.60 -8.29 3.11
C THR A 281 -2.49 -7.67 2.04
N GLY A 282 -1.88 -7.03 1.06
CA GLY A 282 -2.59 -6.38 -0.03
C GLY A 282 -1.66 -6.03 -1.20
N GLY A 283 -2.22 -5.39 -2.22
CA GLY A 283 -1.53 -5.05 -3.46
C GLY A 283 -1.58 -6.14 -4.53
N ALA A 284 -1.75 -7.41 -4.13
CA ALA A 284 -2.09 -8.55 -4.98
C ALA A 284 -2.75 -9.63 -4.12
N PRO A 285 -3.57 -10.54 -4.69
CA PRO A 285 -4.13 -11.66 -3.94
C PRO A 285 -3.03 -12.62 -3.47
N PRO A 286 -2.99 -13.00 -2.18
CA PRO A 286 -2.11 -14.06 -1.70
C PRO A 286 -2.58 -15.42 -2.22
N THR A 287 -1.64 -16.33 -2.47
CA THR A 287 -2.01 -17.71 -2.84
C THR A 287 -2.47 -18.51 -1.61
N PRO A 288 -3.40 -19.48 -1.77
CA PRO A 288 -3.83 -20.36 -0.67
C PRO A 288 -2.66 -21.04 0.05
N ALA A 289 -1.64 -21.48 -0.70
CA ALA A 289 -0.46 -22.14 -0.13
C ALA A 289 0.33 -21.23 0.81
N ILE A 290 0.47 -19.94 0.47
CA ILE A 290 1.13 -18.95 1.34
C ILE A 290 0.29 -18.69 2.59
N LEU A 291 -1.04 -18.56 2.46
CA LEU A 291 -1.93 -18.35 3.59
C LEU A 291 -1.85 -19.53 4.60
N GLN A 292 -1.86 -20.76 4.09
CA GLN A 292 -1.69 -21.96 4.91
C GLN A 292 -0.33 -21.95 5.61
N ARG A 293 0.76 -21.71 4.86
CA ARG A 293 2.10 -21.70 5.44
C ARG A 293 2.28 -20.64 6.52
N MET A 294 1.71 -19.45 6.33
CA MET A 294 1.74 -18.38 7.35
C MET A 294 0.98 -18.80 8.61
N ALA A 295 -0.18 -19.45 8.47
CA ALA A 295 -0.93 -19.97 9.61
C ALA A 295 -0.13 -21.02 10.41
N GLU A 296 0.57 -21.94 9.74
CA GLU A 296 1.47 -22.93 10.38
C GLU A 296 2.57 -22.25 11.20
N LEU A 297 3.05 -21.09 10.76
CA LEU A 297 4.05 -20.27 11.45
C LEU A 297 3.49 -19.43 12.62
N GLY A 298 2.17 -19.46 12.85
CA GLY A 298 1.49 -18.68 13.89
C GLY A 298 1.14 -17.25 13.43
N MET A 299 1.02 -17.02 12.14
CA MET A 299 0.66 -15.74 11.55
C MET A 299 -0.77 -15.78 11.01
N ASP A 300 -1.64 -14.92 11.54
CA ASP A 300 -3.04 -14.79 11.09
C ASP A 300 -3.10 -13.70 10.02
N VAL A 301 -3.30 -14.12 8.77
CA VAL A 301 -3.27 -13.25 7.60
C VAL A 301 -4.67 -12.81 7.22
N THR A 302 -4.86 -11.49 7.16
CA THR A 302 -6.05 -10.83 6.61
C THR A 302 -5.74 -10.21 5.26
N HIS A 303 -6.51 -10.57 4.24
CA HIS A 303 -6.37 -9.98 2.90
C HIS A 303 -7.12 -8.64 2.84
N LEU A 304 -6.44 -7.62 2.35
CA LEU A 304 -6.94 -6.27 2.17
C LEU A 304 -6.87 -5.86 0.69
N TYR A 305 -7.85 -5.10 0.23
CA TYR A 305 -7.83 -4.52 -1.11
C TYR A 305 -8.10 -3.01 -1.05
N GLY A 306 -7.39 -2.28 -1.87
CA GLY A 306 -7.54 -0.84 -2.05
C GLY A 306 -6.46 -0.29 -2.96
N LEU A 307 -6.55 1.01 -3.21
CA LEU A 307 -5.65 1.75 -4.08
C LEU A 307 -5.10 2.97 -3.32
N THR A 308 -4.17 3.67 -3.93
CA THR A 308 -3.73 4.97 -3.39
C THR A 308 -4.93 5.92 -3.28
N GLU A 309 -5.81 5.89 -4.25
CA GLU A 309 -7.02 6.71 -4.35
C GLU A 309 -8.07 6.42 -3.26
N THR A 310 -7.86 5.35 -2.48
CA THR A 310 -8.75 4.97 -1.37
C THR A 310 -8.06 4.99 -0.01
N PHE A 311 -6.98 5.79 0.16
CA PHE A 311 -6.18 5.86 1.39
C PHE A 311 -5.53 4.53 1.79
N GLY A 312 -5.28 3.65 0.82
CA GLY A 312 -4.90 2.26 1.03
C GLY A 312 -6.13 1.34 1.09
N PRO A 313 -6.18 0.38 2.02
CA PRO A 313 -7.24 -0.62 2.06
C PRO A 313 -8.64 -0.04 2.31
N ALA A 314 -9.54 -0.24 1.36
CA ALA A 314 -10.97 0.10 1.48
C ALA A 314 -11.85 -1.13 1.64
N VAL A 315 -11.31 -2.31 1.37
CA VAL A 315 -12.01 -3.60 1.42
C VAL A 315 -11.19 -4.57 2.25
N ILE A 316 -11.84 -5.36 3.07
CA ILE A 316 -11.23 -6.34 3.96
C ILE A 316 -11.91 -7.71 3.79
N CYS A 317 -11.12 -8.77 3.72
CA CYS A 317 -11.62 -10.13 3.81
C CYS A 317 -11.96 -10.43 5.29
N GLU A 318 -13.10 -9.92 5.75
CA GLU A 318 -13.58 -10.14 7.10
C GLU A 318 -13.84 -11.62 7.32
N TRP A 319 -13.34 -12.17 8.43
CA TRP A 319 -13.48 -13.59 8.72
C TRP A 319 -14.71 -13.87 9.58
N ARG A 320 -15.59 -14.78 9.14
CA ARG A 320 -16.76 -15.20 9.89
C ARG A 320 -16.46 -16.48 10.66
N GLY A 321 -16.93 -16.55 11.92
CA GLY A 321 -16.64 -17.66 12.82
C GLY A 321 -17.08 -19.03 12.29
N GLU A 322 -18.21 -19.08 11.57
CA GLU A 322 -18.73 -20.30 10.96
C GLU A 322 -17.79 -20.93 9.92
N TRP A 323 -16.90 -20.15 9.33
CA TRP A 323 -15.93 -20.68 8.34
C TRP A 323 -14.78 -21.47 8.97
N ASN A 324 -14.64 -21.45 10.30
CA ASN A 324 -13.66 -22.30 10.99
C ASN A 324 -14.00 -23.79 10.87
N GLU A 325 -15.29 -24.13 10.64
CA GLU A 325 -15.77 -25.50 10.44
C GLU A 325 -15.49 -26.05 9.03
N LEU A 326 -15.13 -25.18 8.06
CA LEU A 326 -14.85 -25.58 6.69
C LEU A 326 -13.49 -26.28 6.57
N ALA A 327 -13.34 -27.08 5.52
CA ALA A 327 -12.04 -27.65 5.17
C ALA A 327 -10.99 -26.57 4.90
N LEU A 328 -9.72 -26.82 5.24
CA LEU A 328 -8.63 -25.85 5.09
C LEU A 328 -8.52 -25.28 3.67
N ALA A 329 -8.77 -26.11 2.65
CA ALA A 329 -8.77 -25.68 1.26
C ALA A 329 -9.86 -24.64 0.95
N GLU A 330 -11.07 -24.83 1.52
CA GLU A 330 -12.20 -23.89 1.37
C GLU A 330 -11.92 -22.60 2.14
N GLN A 331 -11.38 -22.69 3.37
CA GLN A 331 -10.94 -21.53 4.13
C GLN A 331 -9.91 -20.69 3.35
N ALA A 332 -8.95 -21.34 2.71
CA ALA A 332 -7.93 -20.68 1.91
C ALA A 332 -8.53 -19.98 0.67
N GLN A 333 -9.53 -20.57 0.02
CA GLN A 333 -10.25 -19.94 -1.10
C GLN A 333 -11.02 -18.69 -0.65
N ILE A 334 -11.70 -18.74 0.49
CA ILE A 334 -12.41 -17.58 1.06
C ILE A 334 -11.41 -16.47 1.41
N LYS A 335 -10.33 -16.82 2.12
CA LYS A 335 -9.27 -15.86 2.49
C LYS A 335 -8.57 -15.20 1.28
N ALA A 336 -8.60 -15.82 0.11
CA ALA A 336 -8.05 -15.26 -1.12
C ALA A 336 -8.96 -14.21 -1.78
N ARG A 337 -10.25 -14.14 -1.43
CA ARG A 337 -11.17 -13.08 -1.89
C ARG A 337 -10.79 -11.74 -1.26
N GLN A 338 -11.22 -10.64 -1.87
CA GLN A 338 -10.96 -9.30 -1.33
C GLN A 338 -11.86 -8.97 -0.13
N GLY A 339 -13.12 -9.42 -0.16
CA GLY A 339 -14.05 -9.30 0.97
C GLY A 339 -15.10 -8.21 0.79
N VAL A 340 -15.36 -7.47 1.86
CA VAL A 340 -16.40 -6.43 1.98
C VAL A 340 -15.78 -5.05 2.23
N GLY A 341 -16.52 -3.99 2.04
CA GLY A 341 -16.07 -2.64 2.42
C GLY A 341 -15.70 -2.59 3.90
N ASN A 342 -14.58 -1.94 4.23
CA ASN A 342 -14.20 -1.74 5.62
C ASN A 342 -15.23 -0.84 6.34
N VAL A 343 -15.15 -0.74 7.66
CA VAL A 343 -16.14 -0.06 8.51
C VAL A 343 -16.44 1.40 8.14
N ILE A 344 -15.57 2.06 7.37
CA ILE A 344 -15.75 3.44 6.92
C ILE A 344 -15.98 3.60 5.41
N SER A 345 -15.88 2.50 4.65
CA SER A 345 -16.22 2.47 3.23
C SER A 345 -17.72 2.34 3.10
N CYS A 346 -18.40 3.47 2.91
CA CYS A 346 -19.85 3.53 2.98
C CYS A 346 -20.56 2.64 1.97
N GLU A 347 -20.02 2.53 0.75
CA GLU A 347 -20.64 1.76 -0.32
C GLU A 347 -19.57 1.13 -1.23
N LEU A 348 -19.76 -0.16 -1.50
CA LEU A 348 -18.97 -0.97 -2.40
C LEU A 348 -19.91 -1.61 -3.43
N ARG A 349 -19.64 -1.39 -4.72
CA ARG A 349 -20.45 -1.91 -5.81
C ARG A 349 -19.57 -2.59 -6.86
N VAL A 350 -20.15 -3.51 -7.61
CA VAL A 350 -19.63 -4.02 -8.88
C VAL A 350 -20.63 -3.63 -9.94
N VAL A 351 -20.20 -2.87 -10.95
CA VAL A 351 -21.10 -2.22 -11.90
C VAL A 351 -20.76 -2.52 -13.33
N ASP A 352 -21.79 -2.54 -14.17
CA ASP A 352 -21.68 -2.65 -15.63
C ASP A 352 -21.12 -1.33 -16.25
N PRO A 353 -20.82 -1.29 -17.57
CA PRO A 353 -20.37 -0.07 -18.25
C PRO A 353 -21.34 1.11 -18.17
N HIS A 354 -22.62 0.85 -17.87
CA HIS A 354 -23.65 1.87 -17.70
C HIS A 354 -23.82 2.34 -16.24
N GLY A 355 -23.00 1.81 -15.32
CA GLY A 355 -23.05 2.16 -13.88
C GLY A 355 -24.16 1.47 -13.09
N ARG A 356 -24.80 0.43 -13.63
CA ARG A 356 -25.81 -0.37 -12.95
C ARG A 356 -25.14 -1.54 -12.23
N ASP A 357 -25.69 -1.93 -11.08
CA ASP A 357 -25.18 -3.09 -10.33
C ASP A 357 -25.29 -4.36 -11.16
N VAL A 358 -24.23 -5.16 -11.14
CA VAL A 358 -24.27 -6.53 -11.66
C VAL A 358 -24.94 -7.47 -10.63
N PRO A 359 -25.53 -8.60 -11.08
CA PRO A 359 -26.03 -9.62 -10.15
C PRO A 359 -24.96 -10.09 -9.17
N ALA A 360 -25.37 -10.33 -7.92
CA ALA A 360 -24.48 -10.92 -6.89
C ALA A 360 -24.44 -12.46 -7.02
N ASP A 361 -23.98 -12.95 -8.16
CA ASP A 361 -23.98 -14.38 -8.55
C ASP A 361 -22.58 -15.02 -8.53
N GLY A 362 -21.53 -14.21 -8.19
CA GLY A 362 -20.13 -14.63 -8.21
C GLY A 362 -19.57 -14.90 -9.61
N ARG A 363 -20.28 -14.51 -10.67
CA ARG A 363 -19.95 -14.81 -12.06
C ARG A 363 -19.94 -13.58 -12.97
N THR A 364 -20.97 -12.73 -12.85
CA THR A 364 -21.13 -11.55 -13.70
C THR A 364 -20.06 -10.53 -13.41
N LEU A 365 -19.23 -10.26 -14.42
CA LEU A 365 -18.10 -9.35 -14.34
C LEU A 365 -18.56 -7.89 -14.41
N GLY A 366 -18.00 -7.05 -13.57
CA GLY A 366 -18.19 -5.60 -13.60
C GLY A 366 -17.00 -4.85 -13.02
N GLU A 367 -17.00 -3.53 -13.12
CA GLU A 367 -15.99 -2.68 -12.51
C GLU A 367 -16.31 -2.45 -11.03
N ILE A 368 -15.30 -2.56 -10.18
CA ILE A 368 -15.42 -2.24 -8.76
C ILE A 368 -15.50 -0.71 -8.61
N ALA A 369 -16.54 -0.26 -7.92
CA ALA A 369 -16.79 1.15 -7.64
C ALA A 369 -16.93 1.38 -6.14
N LEU A 370 -16.33 2.45 -5.64
CA LEU A 370 -16.25 2.79 -4.22
C LEU A 370 -16.77 4.21 -3.96
N ARG A 371 -17.46 4.37 -2.85
CA ARG A 371 -17.88 5.66 -2.33
C ARG A 371 -17.73 5.64 -0.81
N GLY A 372 -17.08 6.66 -0.25
CA GLY A 372 -16.85 6.69 1.20
C GLY A 372 -15.95 7.81 1.64
N ASN A 373 -15.71 7.87 2.96
CA ASN A 373 -14.84 8.87 3.57
C ASN A 373 -13.34 8.61 3.29
N ASN A 374 -12.99 7.44 2.79
CA ASN A 374 -11.65 7.02 2.40
C ASN A 374 -11.42 7.08 0.88
N VAL A 375 -12.14 7.91 0.17
CA VAL A 375 -11.88 8.23 -1.24
C VAL A 375 -11.15 9.58 -1.31
N MET A 376 -10.13 9.65 -2.16
CA MET A 376 -9.31 10.85 -2.36
C MET A 376 -10.12 12.11 -2.68
N LEU A 377 -9.55 13.29 -2.40
CA LEU A 377 -10.11 14.56 -2.89
C LEU A 377 -10.04 14.66 -4.43
N GLY A 378 -9.11 13.99 -5.04
CA GLY A 378 -8.82 14.00 -6.47
C GLY A 378 -7.33 13.92 -6.74
N TYR A 379 -6.98 14.05 -8.02
CA TYR A 379 -5.58 14.16 -8.45
C TYR A 379 -5.12 15.62 -8.39
N TYR A 380 -3.98 15.85 -7.77
CA TYR A 380 -3.41 17.18 -7.61
C TYR A 380 -3.13 17.83 -8.97
N GLN A 381 -3.69 19.02 -9.21
CA GLN A 381 -3.60 19.77 -10.47
C GLN A 381 -4.08 19.01 -11.73
N ASP A 382 -4.95 18.00 -11.56
CA ASP A 382 -5.50 17.23 -12.70
C ASP A 382 -7.01 16.97 -12.49
N GLU A 383 -7.82 18.03 -12.69
CA GLU A 383 -9.28 17.94 -12.58
C GLU A 383 -9.91 17.02 -13.65
N ILE A 384 -9.31 16.93 -14.84
CA ILE A 384 -9.83 16.09 -15.92
C ILE A 384 -9.74 14.63 -15.49
N ALA A 385 -8.56 14.19 -15.01
CA ALA A 385 -8.40 12.85 -14.50
C ALA A 385 -9.26 12.59 -13.25
N THR A 386 -9.45 13.59 -12.39
CA THR A 386 -10.30 13.49 -11.21
C THR A 386 -11.76 13.23 -11.60
N ARG A 387 -12.33 14.03 -12.50
CA ARG A 387 -13.70 13.84 -13.01
C ARG A 387 -13.88 12.50 -13.70
N LYS A 388 -12.86 12.03 -14.44
CA LYS A 388 -12.89 10.71 -15.08
C LYS A 388 -12.86 9.57 -14.06
N ALA A 389 -12.10 9.72 -12.98
CA ALA A 389 -11.98 8.69 -11.94
C ALA A 389 -13.17 8.66 -10.98
N ILE A 390 -13.82 9.81 -10.74
CA ILE A 390 -14.95 9.96 -9.82
C ILE A 390 -16.16 10.55 -10.57
N PRO A 391 -16.72 9.84 -11.55
CA PRO A 391 -17.97 10.25 -12.18
C PRO A 391 -19.11 10.08 -11.16
N ASP A 392 -20.02 11.05 -11.09
CA ASP A 392 -21.24 10.98 -10.25
C ASP A 392 -21.01 10.66 -8.77
N GLY A 393 -19.81 11.01 -8.23
CA GLY A 393 -19.44 10.78 -6.83
C GLY A 393 -19.00 9.33 -6.53
N TRP A 394 -18.85 8.47 -7.52
CA TRP A 394 -18.34 7.11 -7.40
C TRP A 394 -16.92 7.01 -7.95
N PHE A 395 -15.98 6.60 -7.13
CA PHE A 395 -14.64 6.31 -7.59
C PHE A 395 -14.63 4.99 -8.35
N ARG A 396 -14.23 5.04 -9.61
CA ARG A 396 -14.06 3.91 -10.52
C ARG A 396 -12.62 3.41 -10.42
N THR A 397 -12.45 2.17 -9.96
CA THR A 397 -11.13 1.65 -9.64
C THR A 397 -10.30 1.24 -10.85
N GLY A 398 -10.98 0.96 -11.99
CA GLY A 398 -10.37 0.31 -13.14
C GLY A 398 -10.05 -1.17 -12.91
N ASP A 399 -10.47 -1.73 -11.77
CA ASP A 399 -10.31 -3.14 -11.44
C ASP A 399 -11.66 -3.85 -11.67
N LEU A 400 -11.63 -5.00 -12.35
CA LEU A 400 -12.80 -5.81 -12.65
C LEU A 400 -12.93 -6.94 -11.63
N GLY A 401 -14.14 -7.18 -11.19
CA GLY A 401 -14.46 -8.22 -10.22
C GLY A 401 -15.89 -8.73 -10.35
N VAL A 402 -16.24 -9.62 -9.46
CA VAL A 402 -17.58 -10.17 -9.28
C VAL A 402 -18.07 -9.91 -7.86
N MET A 403 -19.39 -9.81 -7.71
CA MET A 403 -20.05 -9.75 -6.40
C MET A 403 -20.61 -11.14 -6.08
N HIS A 404 -20.23 -11.71 -4.95
CA HIS A 404 -20.78 -12.98 -4.46
C HIS A 404 -22.13 -12.79 -3.74
N PRO A 405 -22.95 -13.83 -3.58
CA PRO A 405 -24.22 -13.74 -2.84
C PRO A 405 -24.06 -13.27 -1.39
N ASP A 406 -22.92 -13.58 -0.75
CA ASP A 406 -22.56 -13.16 0.59
C ASP A 406 -22.02 -11.72 0.68
N ARG A 407 -22.09 -10.96 -0.44
CA ARG A 407 -21.65 -9.57 -0.62
C ARG A 407 -20.13 -9.38 -0.62
N TYR A 408 -19.35 -10.46 -0.65
CA TYR A 408 -17.91 -10.39 -0.85
C TYR A 408 -17.60 -10.12 -2.30
N ILE A 409 -16.66 -9.22 -2.58
CA ILE A 409 -16.12 -9.07 -3.93
C ILE A 409 -14.94 -10.02 -4.13
N GLU A 410 -14.77 -10.45 -5.35
CA GLU A 410 -13.57 -11.13 -5.82
C GLU A 410 -13.03 -10.44 -7.05
N LEU A 411 -11.80 -9.93 -6.94
CA LEU A 411 -11.08 -9.32 -8.04
C LEU A 411 -10.76 -10.38 -9.11
N ARG A 412 -11.09 -10.08 -10.36
CA ARG A 412 -10.79 -10.96 -11.49
C ARG A 412 -9.59 -10.46 -12.27
N ASP A 413 -9.55 -9.17 -12.61
CA ASP A 413 -8.41 -8.56 -13.28
C ASP A 413 -8.51 -7.03 -13.27
N ARG A 414 -7.51 -6.35 -13.86
CA ARG A 414 -7.65 -4.97 -14.27
C ARG A 414 -8.28 -4.87 -15.64
N ALA A 415 -9.13 -3.88 -15.86
CA ALA A 415 -9.78 -3.67 -17.15
C ALA A 415 -8.77 -3.63 -18.33
N LYS A 416 -7.58 -3.06 -18.09
CA LYS A 416 -6.49 -2.97 -19.07
C LYS A 416 -5.63 -4.23 -19.22
N ASP A 417 -5.78 -5.21 -18.32
CA ASP A 417 -5.00 -6.45 -18.31
C ASP A 417 -5.83 -7.66 -18.78
N ILE A 418 -7.14 -7.46 -19.02
CA ILE A 418 -8.01 -8.44 -19.69
C ILE A 418 -7.43 -8.73 -21.09
N ILE A 419 -7.34 -9.99 -21.40
CA ILE A 419 -6.89 -10.49 -22.70
C ILE A 419 -8.12 -10.79 -23.56
N ILE A 420 -8.23 -10.15 -24.70
CA ILE A 420 -9.39 -10.34 -25.62
C ILE A 420 -8.98 -11.31 -26.72
N SER A 421 -9.29 -12.58 -26.53
CA SER A 421 -8.93 -13.65 -27.46
C SER A 421 -10.14 -14.16 -28.22
N GLY A 422 -10.20 -13.89 -29.52
CA GLY A 422 -11.34 -14.34 -30.36
C GLY A 422 -12.69 -13.78 -29.94
N GLY A 423 -12.70 -12.61 -29.27
CA GLY A 423 -13.93 -11.99 -28.75
C GLY A 423 -14.27 -12.41 -27.32
N GLU A 424 -13.53 -13.35 -26.72
CA GLU A 424 -13.71 -13.79 -25.34
C GLU A 424 -12.80 -13.02 -24.39
N ASN A 425 -13.34 -12.59 -23.26
CA ASN A 425 -12.58 -11.92 -22.19
C ASN A 425 -11.90 -12.95 -21.28
N ILE A 426 -10.59 -12.94 -21.24
CA ILE A 426 -9.80 -13.83 -20.40
C ILE A 426 -9.11 -13.02 -19.30
N ALA A 427 -9.42 -13.35 -18.05
CA ALA A 427 -8.77 -12.76 -16.90
C ALA A 427 -7.36 -13.35 -16.71
N SER A 428 -6.34 -12.50 -16.73
CA SER A 428 -4.94 -12.93 -16.58
C SER A 428 -4.69 -13.59 -15.22
N ILE A 429 -5.32 -13.09 -14.15
CA ILE A 429 -5.20 -13.62 -12.78
C ILE A 429 -5.71 -15.08 -12.68
N GLU A 430 -6.72 -15.44 -13.46
CA GLU A 430 -7.25 -16.81 -13.46
C GLU A 430 -6.19 -17.81 -13.96
N ILE A 431 -5.46 -17.42 -15.00
CA ILE A 431 -4.36 -18.25 -15.54
C ILE A 431 -3.17 -18.26 -14.57
N GLU A 432 -2.82 -17.13 -13.97
CA GLU A 432 -1.75 -17.03 -12.99
C GLU A 432 -2.00 -17.97 -11.80
N ARG A 433 -3.25 -18.02 -11.28
CA ARG A 433 -3.65 -18.95 -10.22
C ARG A 433 -3.50 -20.42 -10.65
N ALA A 434 -3.91 -20.75 -11.87
CA ALA A 434 -3.79 -22.10 -12.39
C ALA A 434 -2.33 -22.55 -12.52
N LEU A 435 -1.45 -21.66 -12.99
CA LEU A 435 -0.01 -21.92 -13.10
C LEU A 435 0.67 -22.02 -11.73
N CYS A 436 0.29 -21.15 -10.77
CA CYS A 436 0.81 -21.20 -9.41
C CYS A 436 0.37 -22.44 -8.61
N ALA A 437 -0.63 -23.20 -9.08
CA ALA A 437 -0.98 -24.49 -8.52
C ALA A 437 0.03 -25.60 -8.86
N HIS A 438 0.91 -25.39 -9.82
CA HIS A 438 1.98 -26.33 -10.16
C HIS A 438 3.09 -26.30 -9.08
N PRO A 439 3.54 -27.46 -8.56
CA PRO A 439 4.49 -27.52 -7.43
C PRO A 439 5.81 -26.76 -7.65
N ALA A 440 6.31 -26.72 -8.89
CA ALA A 440 7.56 -26.06 -9.24
C ALA A 440 7.45 -24.54 -9.38
N VAL A 441 6.24 -23.97 -9.51
CA VAL A 441 6.04 -22.56 -9.76
C VAL A 441 6.10 -21.76 -8.45
N MET A 442 6.95 -20.73 -8.43
CA MET A 442 7.02 -19.75 -7.33
C MET A 442 6.04 -18.59 -7.58
N GLU A 443 6.07 -18.02 -8.78
CA GLU A 443 5.21 -16.90 -9.21
C GLU A 443 4.98 -16.95 -10.71
N ALA A 444 3.83 -16.45 -11.13
CA ALA A 444 3.47 -16.31 -12.53
C ALA A 444 2.83 -14.95 -12.79
N ALA A 445 3.05 -14.42 -13.98
CA ALA A 445 2.35 -13.24 -14.50
C ALA A 445 1.94 -13.50 -15.95
N VAL A 446 0.69 -13.17 -16.27
CA VAL A 446 0.14 -13.40 -17.62
C VAL A 446 -0.27 -12.06 -18.23
N VAL A 447 0.06 -11.89 -19.51
CA VAL A 447 -0.26 -10.69 -20.29
C VAL A 447 -0.75 -11.07 -21.67
N ALA A 448 -1.41 -10.13 -22.34
CA ALA A 448 -1.79 -10.26 -23.75
C ALA A 448 -0.54 -10.25 -24.65
N GLY A 449 -0.44 -11.23 -25.52
CA GLY A 449 0.45 -11.23 -26.67
C GLY A 449 -0.35 -11.12 -27.95
N PRO A 450 0.14 -10.44 -29.03
CA PRO A 450 -0.57 -10.32 -30.31
C PRO A 450 -0.61 -11.69 -31.00
N ASP A 451 -1.76 -12.01 -31.59
CA ASP A 451 -1.99 -13.22 -32.39
C ASP A 451 -2.76 -12.88 -33.66
N PRO A 452 -2.29 -13.30 -34.87
CA PRO A 452 -2.92 -12.96 -36.14
C PRO A 452 -4.37 -13.49 -36.29
N LYS A 453 -4.68 -14.62 -35.62
CA LYS A 453 -5.97 -15.29 -35.72
C LYS A 453 -6.96 -14.83 -34.65
N TRP A 454 -6.47 -14.66 -33.42
CA TRP A 454 -7.31 -14.42 -32.24
C TRP A 454 -7.28 -12.98 -31.74
N GLY A 455 -6.45 -12.11 -32.37
CA GLY A 455 -6.19 -10.75 -31.92
C GLY A 455 -5.19 -10.74 -30.78
N GLU A 456 -5.57 -11.30 -29.64
CA GLU A 456 -4.71 -11.49 -28.49
C GLU A 456 -4.76 -12.93 -27.98
N VAL A 457 -3.65 -13.37 -27.36
CA VAL A 457 -3.56 -14.67 -26.67
C VAL A 457 -2.80 -14.50 -25.36
N PRO A 458 -3.06 -15.37 -24.35
CA PRO A 458 -2.32 -15.34 -23.11
C PRO A 458 -0.86 -15.76 -23.30
N VAL A 459 0.09 -14.95 -22.79
CA VAL A 459 1.52 -15.25 -22.68
C VAL A 459 1.89 -15.21 -21.21
N ALA A 460 2.40 -16.32 -20.68
CA ALA A 460 2.78 -16.47 -19.28
C ALA A 460 4.28 -16.22 -19.11
N PHE A 461 4.64 -15.50 -18.05
CA PHE A 461 5.99 -15.36 -17.53
C PHE A 461 6.04 -16.02 -16.15
N VAL A 462 6.98 -16.93 -15.93
CA VAL A 462 7.00 -17.79 -14.74
C VAL A 462 8.37 -17.81 -14.10
N THR A 463 8.40 -17.62 -12.77
CA THR A 463 9.58 -17.87 -11.95
C THR A 463 9.39 -19.20 -11.22
N LEU A 464 10.35 -20.11 -11.35
CA LEU A 464 10.35 -21.39 -10.66
C LEU A 464 10.95 -21.25 -9.24
N LYS A 465 10.56 -22.16 -8.35
CA LYS A 465 11.18 -22.32 -7.03
C LYS A 465 12.65 -22.74 -7.17
N ALA A 466 13.48 -22.36 -6.22
CA ALA A 466 14.91 -22.74 -6.23
C ALA A 466 15.06 -24.26 -6.28
N GLY A 467 15.82 -24.74 -7.27
CA GLY A 467 16.08 -26.17 -7.49
C GLY A 467 14.92 -26.95 -8.14
N ALA A 468 13.79 -26.31 -8.45
CA ALA A 468 12.69 -26.94 -9.18
C ALA A 468 12.85 -26.76 -10.68
N ALA A 469 12.31 -27.71 -11.46
CA ALA A 469 12.25 -27.68 -12.91
C ALA A 469 10.83 -27.94 -13.40
N ALA A 470 10.45 -27.28 -14.48
CA ALA A 470 9.23 -27.53 -15.24
C ALA A 470 9.43 -27.07 -16.68
N THR A 471 8.78 -27.72 -17.61
CA THR A 471 8.78 -27.36 -19.03
C THR A 471 7.59 -26.45 -19.37
N GLU A 472 7.68 -25.78 -20.50
CA GLU A 472 6.56 -24.98 -21.04
C GLU A 472 5.31 -25.83 -21.22
N ASP A 473 5.45 -27.02 -21.83
CA ASP A 473 4.34 -27.94 -22.11
C ASP A 473 3.66 -28.45 -20.81
N GLU A 474 4.43 -28.76 -19.76
CA GLU A 474 3.89 -29.16 -18.46
C GLU A 474 3.04 -28.06 -17.83
N LEU A 475 3.49 -26.80 -17.89
CA LEU A 475 2.74 -25.68 -17.35
C LEU A 475 1.48 -25.35 -18.17
N ILE A 476 1.56 -25.47 -19.52
CA ILE A 476 0.39 -25.33 -20.39
C ILE A 476 -0.63 -26.44 -20.12
N ALA A 477 -0.16 -27.70 -19.94
CA ALA A 477 -1.03 -28.84 -19.58
C ALA A 477 -1.69 -28.61 -18.22
N CYS A 478 -0.91 -28.17 -17.21
CA CYS A 478 -1.43 -27.83 -15.89
C CYS A 478 -2.53 -26.74 -15.93
N ALA A 479 -2.38 -25.74 -16.80
CA ALA A 479 -3.41 -24.72 -17.00
C ALA A 479 -4.65 -25.31 -17.72
N ARG A 480 -4.48 -26.16 -18.72
CA ARG A 480 -5.60 -26.82 -19.46
C ARG A 480 -6.43 -27.78 -18.62
N GLU A 481 -5.84 -28.42 -17.63
CA GLU A 481 -6.56 -29.26 -16.69
C GLU A 481 -7.52 -28.48 -15.78
N ARG A 482 -7.25 -27.21 -15.56
CA ARG A 482 -7.97 -26.35 -14.60
C ARG A 482 -8.84 -25.30 -15.25
N LEU A 483 -8.58 -24.98 -16.53
CA LEU A 483 -9.23 -23.90 -17.26
C LEU A 483 -9.76 -24.40 -18.61
N ALA A 484 -10.71 -23.67 -19.16
CA ALA A 484 -11.13 -23.87 -20.56
C ALA A 484 -9.92 -23.73 -21.50
N HIS A 485 -9.82 -24.57 -22.52
CA HIS A 485 -8.64 -24.66 -23.41
C HIS A 485 -8.22 -23.33 -24.03
N PHE A 486 -9.16 -22.46 -24.36
CA PHE A 486 -8.87 -21.14 -24.96
C PHE A 486 -8.21 -20.16 -23.98
N LYS A 487 -8.34 -20.40 -22.68
CA LYS A 487 -7.70 -19.60 -21.61
C LYS A 487 -6.25 -20.04 -21.34
N ALA A 488 -5.84 -21.24 -21.75
CA ALA A 488 -4.49 -21.70 -21.50
C ALA A 488 -3.45 -20.81 -22.21
N PRO A 489 -2.28 -20.56 -21.61
CA PRO A 489 -1.26 -19.74 -22.24
C PRO A 489 -0.77 -20.37 -23.54
N LYS A 490 -0.54 -19.51 -24.53
CA LYS A 490 0.04 -19.93 -25.81
C LYS A 490 1.55 -20.15 -25.71
N ARG A 491 2.18 -19.42 -24.80
CA ARG A 491 3.63 -19.49 -24.52
C ARG A 491 3.88 -19.34 -23.03
N VAL A 492 4.92 -20.00 -22.54
CA VAL A 492 5.46 -19.82 -21.18
C VAL A 492 6.93 -19.42 -21.27
N VAL A 493 7.28 -18.31 -20.66
CA VAL A 493 8.65 -17.77 -20.62
C VAL A 493 9.16 -17.83 -19.20
N PHE A 494 10.27 -18.51 -18.99
CA PHE A 494 10.90 -18.63 -17.67
C PHE A 494 11.85 -17.46 -17.37
N GLY A 495 11.86 -16.99 -16.14
CA GLY A 495 12.76 -15.95 -15.67
C GLY A 495 12.22 -15.16 -14.49
N GLU A 496 13.02 -14.19 -14.04
CA GLU A 496 12.58 -13.25 -12.99
C GLU A 496 11.52 -12.28 -13.51
N LEU A 497 10.49 -12.04 -12.68
CA LEU A 497 9.44 -11.12 -12.98
C LEU A 497 9.85 -9.69 -12.59
N PRO A 498 9.70 -8.69 -13.48
CA PRO A 498 9.98 -7.30 -13.17
C PRO A 498 8.99 -6.80 -12.12
N LYS A 499 9.50 -6.25 -11.02
CA LYS A 499 8.69 -5.73 -9.91
C LYS A 499 8.97 -4.27 -9.66
N ASN A 500 7.94 -3.56 -9.22
CA ASN A 500 8.10 -2.20 -8.74
C ASN A 500 8.63 -2.19 -7.29
N ALA A 501 8.80 -0.99 -6.75
CA ALA A 501 9.27 -0.74 -5.40
C ALA A 501 8.43 -1.38 -4.28
N THR A 502 7.15 -1.69 -4.54
CA THR A 502 6.24 -2.33 -3.57
C THR A 502 6.17 -3.85 -3.75
N GLY A 503 6.98 -4.42 -4.66
CA GLY A 503 6.95 -5.85 -4.98
C GLY A 503 5.87 -6.25 -5.98
N LYS A 504 5.12 -5.28 -6.55
CA LYS A 504 4.08 -5.54 -7.55
C LYS A 504 4.70 -5.76 -8.92
N ILE A 505 4.27 -6.82 -9.61
CA ILE A 505 4.73 -7.17 -10.95
C ILE A 505 4.35 -6.06 -11.95
N GLN A 506 5.32 -5.66 -12.76
CA GLN A 506 5.16 -4.63 -13.79
C GLN A 506 4.71 -5.25 -15.11
N LYS A 507 3.40 -5.57 -15.23
CA LYS A 507 2.84 -6.21 -16.43
C LYS A 507 3.07 -5.40 -17.72
N PHE A 508 3.23 -4.08 -17.66
CA PHE A 508 3.53 -3.28 -18.86
C PHE A 508 4.88 -3.68 -19.48
N VAL A 509 5.91 -3.95 -18.67
CA VAL A 509 7.21 -4.45 -19.16
C VAL A 509 7.05 -5.83 -19.80
N LEU A 510 6.23 -6.70 -19.19
CA LEU A 510 5.97 -8.04 -19.71
C LEU A 510 5.16 -7.99 -21.02
N ARG A 511 4.22 -7.06 -21.16
CA ARG A 511 3.48 -6.84 -22.43
C ARG A 511 4.42 -6.47 -23.59
N ASP A 512 5.40 -5.59 -23.33
CA ASP A 512 6.37 -5.22 -24.36
C ASP A 512 7.28 -6.40 -24.73
N ARG A 513 7.69 -7.23 -23.75
CA ARG A 513 8.41 -8.49 -24.01
C ARG A 513 7.55 -9.48 -24.80
N ALA A 514 6.27 -9.66 -24.43
CA ALA A 514 5.36 -10.54 -25.16
C ALA A 514 5.17 -10.11 -26.61
N LYS A 515 5.00 -8.79 -26.87
CA LYS A 515 4.91 -8.24 -28.23
C LYS A 515 6.17 -8.53 -29.05
N ALA A 516 7.35 -8.40 -28.48
CA ALA A 516 8.61 -8.70 -29.14
C ALA A 516 8.72 -10.19 -29.49
N LEU A 517 8.40 -11.08 -28.54
CA LEU A 517 8.44 -12.53 -28.70
C LEU A 517 7.47 -13.05 -29.75
N MET A 518 6.23 -12.52 -29.79
CA MET A 518 5.20 -12.98 -30.70
C MET A 518 5.31 -12.41 -32.13
N ARG A 519 6.11 -11.32 -32.32
CA ARG A 519 6.44 -10.79 -33.67
C ARG A 519 7.60 -11.50 -34.34
N SER A 520 8.40 -12.23 -33.58
CA SER A 520 9.58 -12.95 -34.07
C SER A 520 9.24 -14.35 -34.60
N GLN A 521 7.99 -14.74 -34.60
CA GLN A 521 7.43 -15.98 -35.15
C GLN A 521 6.51 -15.66 -36.33
#